data_48e2af5101a2c0b5f78257ffc89f34dd
#
_entry.id   48e2af5101a2c0b5f78257ffc89f34dd
#
_cell.length_a   1.000
_cell.length_b   1.000
_cell.length_c   1.000
_cell.angle_alpha   90.00
_cell.angle_beta   90.00
_cell.angle_gamma   90.00
#
_symmetry.space_group_name_H-M   'P 1'
#
loop_
_entity.id
_entity.type
_entity.pdbx_description
1 polymer ?
#
loop_
_entity_poly.entity_id
_entity_poly.type
_entity_poly.pdbx_seq_one_letter_code
_entity_poly.pdbx_strand_id
1 'polypeptide(L)'
;MNENFFKKGIIIGIIFLFIGTSFVTVSATIPHDNQNKSIISNRAQIGLRDIFFDIKVLFLMNIAKFPSFSACIINDDQVIWSKGYGYYDLRNLKESTSDTLYVIASITKTIVGTAIMQLWEQELFDLDEDVNGYLPFSLRNPNYPDMPITFRMLLSHTSSLNTNHRNEYYWMNFSGDPPFSFFPIPYLEEFLVPGGKYYHEDVWSDIYKPGDHAMYANIGFDIISYLVEILSGENFLSYCQYHIFDPLKMYNTSFNLSSLNIDNVAIPYHYFLGKYYQINEVSFLYGNLTPPEPYWRLRCYPAGGLYTTVNDLSHFLIAHMNDGIYQNTSILEKETLDLMHTIQPDNAIHYGLAWMEIPIDSKNYAMGHGGDLMGVDTWMLYMPSKDIGIIYFANGNPYYGLIPKVRSIGMKLLLYSLFKEGGLTTISNLNFMFYPHPSFLNFDPNYSAKYHIAG
;
A
#
# COMPACT_ATOMS: atom_id res chain seq x y z
N MET A 1 2.91 6.94 38.35
CA MET A 1 2.16 8.06 37.74
C MET A 1 1.17 7.46 36.76
N ASN A 2 -0.12 7.72 36.91
CA ASN A 2 -1.22 6.91 36.42
C ASN A 2 -1.32 6.95 34.88
N GLU A 3 -1.15 5.81 34.20
CA GLU A 3 -1.19 5.64 32.73
C GLU A 3 -2.50 6.20 32.09
N ASN A 4 -3.59 6.21 32.88
CA ASN A 4 -4.85 6.82 32.50
C ASN A 4 -4.82 8.36 32.46
N PHE A 5 -3.93 9.00 33.19
CA PHE A 5 -3.81 10.47 33.19
C PHE A 5 -3.06 10.95 31.94
N PHE A 6 -2.06 10.19 31.52
CA PHE A 6 -1.30 10.48 30.28
C PHE A 6 -2.14 10.25 29.02
N LYS A 7 -2.93 9.15 29.01
CA LYS A 7 -3.89 8.86 27.90
C LYS A 7 -4.97 9.93 27.79
N LYS A 8 -5.54 10.40 28.89
CA LYS A 8 -6.53 11.50 28.90
C LYS A 8 -5.91 12.82 28.46
N GLY A 9 -4.69 13.14 28.85
CA GLY A 9 -3.98 14.36 28.44
C GLY A 9 -3.71 14.42 26.95
N ILE A 10 -3.27 13.31 26.34
CA ILE A 10 -3.03 13.21 24.89
C ILE A 10 -4.36 13.31 24.13
N ILE A 11 -5.41 12.62 24.56
CA ILE A 11 -6.73 12.69 23.93
C ILE A 11 -7.32 14.10 24.01
N ILE A 12 -7.18 14.78 25.14
CA ILE A 12 -7.66 16.16 25.32
C ILE A 12 -6.84 17.12 24.45
N GLY A 13 -5.50 16.96 24.36
CA GLY A 13 -4.65 17.75 23.47
C GLY A 13 -4.99 17.58 21.98
N ILE A 14 -5.28 16.35 21.58
CA ILE A 14 -5.72 16.01 20.21
C ILE A 14 -7.12 16.63 19.95
N ILE A 15 -8.04 16.53 20.88
CA ILE A 15 -9.39 17.12 20.77
C ILE A 15 -9.31 18.64 20.69
N PHE A 16 -8.45 19.32 21.45
CA PHE A 16 -8.26 20.77 21.37
C PHE A 16 -7.66 21.22 20.02
N LEU A 17 -6.73 20.46 19.44
CA LEU A 17 -6.23 20.72 18.09
C LEU A 17 -7.32 20.56 17.01
N PHE A 18 -8.21 19.57 17.16
CA PHE A 18 -9.31 19.34 16.21
C PHE A 18 -10.46 20.36 16.35
N ILE A 19 -10.79 20.80 17.58
CA ILE A 19 -11.84 21.78 17.84
C ILE A 19 -11.35 23.20 17.52
N GLY A 20 -10.06 23.51 17.80
CA GLY A 20 -9.49 24.83 17.55
C GLY A 20 -9.46 25.26 16.07
N THR A 21 -9.38 24.30 15.14
CA THR A 21 -9.40 24.61 13.69
C THR A 21 -10.79 24.90 13.13
N SER A 22 -11.86 24.65 13.89
CA SER A 22 -13.25 24.87 13.46
C SER A 22 -13.80 26.27 13.80
N PHE A 23 -13.07 27.09 14.59
CA PHE A 23 -13.61 28.34 15.17
C PHE A 23 -12.68 29.55 15.06
N VAL A 24 -11.77 29.64 14.10
CA VAL A 24 -11.07 30.91 13.86
C VAL A 24 -11.72 31.65 12.71
N THR A 25 -12.89 32.23 12.97
CA THR A 25 -13.37 33.41 12.23
C THR A 25 -12.71 34.65 12.85
N VAL A 26 -11.59 35.06 12.31
CA VAL A 26 -11.03 36.37 12.64
C VAL A 26 -11.86 37.44 11.96
N SER A 27 -12.80 38.05 12.70
CA SER A 27 -13.48 39.27 12.27
C SER A 27 -12.52 40.46 12.44
N ALA A 28 -11.77 40.79 11.40
CA ALA A 28 -11.07 42.04 11.29
C ALA A 28 -11.98 43.04 10.57
N THR A 29 -12.58 43.95 11.31
CA THR A 29 -13.28 45.12 10.74
C THR A 29 -12.28 46.14 10.23
N ILE A 30 -12.19 46.31 8.91
CA ILE A 30 -11.40 47.34 8.23
C ILE A 30 -12.31 48.07 7.19
N PRO A 31 -12.19 49.38 7.00
CA PRO A 31 -13.14 50.18 6.23
C PRO A 31 -13.01 50.05 4.70
N HIS A 32 -14.10 50.34 4.01
CA HIS A 32 -14.43 50.21 2.60
C HIS A 32 -13.38 50.47 1.51
N ASP A 33 -13.07 49.42 0.76
CA ASP A 33 -12.82 49.42 -0.70
C ASP A 33 -13.01 48.00 -1.25
N ASN A 34 -14.02 47.76 -2.09
CA ASN A 34 -14.69 46.44 -2.14
C ASN A 34 -14.18 45.43 -3.19
N GLN A 35 -13.22 45.75 -4.08
CA GLN A 35 -12.77 44.76 -5.09
C GLN A 35 -11.38 44.19 -4.86
N ASN A 36 -10.43 44.95 -4.34
CA ASN A 36 -9.09 44.41 -4.03
C ASN A 36 -9.02 43.65 -2.71
N LYS A 37 -10.00 43.79 -1.83
CA LYS A 37 -10.05 43.17 -0.50
C LYS A 37 -10.43 41.69 -0.54
N SER A 38 -11.30 41.28 -1.46
CA SER A 38 -11.72 39.84 -1.54
C SER A 38 -10.56 38.94 -1.96
N ILE A 39 -9.69 39.40 -2.84
CA ILE A 39 -8.53 38.64 -3.33
C ILE A 39 -7.45 38.55 -2.24
N ILE A 40 -7.20 39.65 -1.49
CA ILE A 40 -6.20 39.67 -0.42
C ILE A 40 -6.69 38.86 0.79
N SER A 41 -7.97 38.95 1.16
CA SER A 41 -8.53 38.17 2.26
C SER A 41 -8.57 36.67 1.95
N ASN A 42 -8.92 36.29 0.73
CA ASN A 42 -8.90 34.90 0.30
C ASN A 42 -7.48 34.33 0.26
N ARG A 43 -6.49 35.06 -0.28
CA ARG A 43 -5.09 34.63 -0.26
C ARG A 43 -4.52 34.48 1.15
N ALA A 44 -4.85 35.41 2.06
CA ALA A 44 -4.41 35.33 3.46
C ALA A 44 -5.09 34.15 4.22
N GLN A 45 -6.38 33.88 3.95
CA GLN A 45 -7.08 32.74 4.52
C GLN A 45 -6.56 31.40 3.99
N ILE A 46 -6.27 31.29 2.70
CA ILE A 46 -5.67 30.10 2.09
C ILE A 46 -4.30 29.84 2.73
N GLY A 47 -3.44 30.85 2.82
CA GLY A 47 -2.10 30.69 3.42
C GLY A 47 -2.11 30.28 4.90
N LEU A 48 -3.06 30.76 5.70
CA LEU A 48 -3.21 30.34 7.10
C LEU A 48 -3.71 28.90 7.21
N ARG A 49 -4.67 28.50 6.37
CA ARG A 49 -5.17 27.11 6.32
C ARG A 49 -4.05 26.13 6.01
N ASP A 50 -3.22 26.43 5.03
CA ASP A 50 -2.08 25.61 4.62
C ASP A 50 -1.07 25.45 5.77
N ILE A 51 -0.75 26.55 6.48
CA ILE A 51 0.15 26.53 7.64
C ILE A 51 -0.41 25.64 8.76
N PHE A 52 -1.70 25.77 9.08
CA PHE A 52 -2.32 24.90 10.10
C PHE A 52 -2.35 23.44 9.69
N PHE A 53 -2.56 23.15 8.42
CA PHE A 53 -2.50 21.80 7.89
C PHE A 53 -1.08 21.23 7.98
N ASP A 54 -0.06 21.98 7.59
CA ASP A 54 1.35 21.62 7.71
C ASP A 54 1.74 21.28 9.17
N ILE A 55 1.37 22.17 10.12
CA ILE A 55 1.64 21.94 11.54
C ILE A 55 0.97 20.67 12.02
N LYS A 56 -0.26 20.41 11.59
CA LYS A 56 -0.99 19.19 11.93
C LYS A 56 -0.30 17.95 11.37
N VAL A 57 0.14 17.96 10.11
CA VAL A 57 0.86 16.86 9.49
C VAL A 57 2.14 16.57 10.26
N LEU A 58 2.97 17.59 10.53
CA LEU A 58 4.23 17.44 11.29
C LEU A 58 4.00 16.87 12.70
N PHE A 59 2.94 17.31 13.38
CA PHE A 59 2.57 16.78 14.70
C PHE A 59 2.18 15.31 14.64
N LEU A 60 1.36 14.90 13.65
CA LEU A 60 0.90 13.52 13.50
C LEU A 60 2.03 12.60 13.03
N MET A 61 2.92 13.06 12.16
CA MET A 61 4.16 12.34 11.80
C MET A 61 5.02 12.05 13.03
N ASN A 62 5.14 13.02 13.96
CA ASN A 62 5.88 12.80 15.19
C ASN A 62 5.23 11.73 16.08
N ILE A 63 3.90 11.68 16.15
CA ILE A 63 3.16 10.61 16.86
C ILE A 63 3.42 9.26 16.18
N ALA A 64 3.30 9.19 14.86
CA ALA A 64 3.51 7.98 14.07
C ALA A 64 5.00 7.55 14.03
N LYS A 65 5.92 8.46 14.38
CA LYS A 65 7.36 8.27 14.25
C LYS A 65 7.81 8.06 12.80
N PHE A 66 7.25 8.86 11.90
CA PHE A 66 7.67 8.93 10.52
C PHE A 66 8.81 9.94 10.35
N PRO A 67 10.01 9.55 9.89
CA PRO A 67 11.07 10.48 9.58
C PRO A 67 10.75 11.39 8.41
N SER A 68 10.08 10.83 7.39
CA SER A 68 9.52 11.58 6.26
C SER A 68 8.15 11.07 5.88
N PHE A 69 7.44 11.94 5.16
CA PHE A 69 6.09 11.71 4.69
C PHE A 69 5.89 12.48 3.39
N SER A 70 5.52 11.80 2.31
CA SER A 70 5.09 12.42 1.05
C SER A 70 3.66 12.05 0.80
N ALA A 71 2.83 13.01 0.38
CA ALA A 71 1.42 12.74 0.12
C ALA A 71 0.87 13.62 -1.00
N CYS A 72 -0.20 13.15 -1.63
CA CYS A 72 -1.02 13.93 -2.52
C CYS A 72 -2.51 13.71 -2.27
N ILE A 73 -3.30 14.69 -2.69
CA ILE A 73 -4.76 14.69 -2.64
C ILE A 73 -5.28 14.92 -4.04
N ILE A 74 -6.19 14.07 -4.46
CA ILE A 74 -6.86 14.10 -5.76
C ILE A 74 -8.33 14.45 -5.53
N ASN A 75 -8.87 15.31 -6.37
CA ASN A 75 -10.30 15.62 -6.42
C ASN A 75 -10.65 15.98 -7.87
N ASP A 76 -11.79 15.48 -8.37
CA ASP A 76 -12.22 15.66 -9.75
C ASP A 76 -11.09 15.37 -10.76
N ASP A 77 -10.48 14.20 -10.68
CA ASP A 77 -9.38 13.70 -11.56
C ASP A 77 -8.12 14.59 -11.61
N GLN A 78 -7.95 15.47 -10.63
CA GLN A 78 -6.80 16.36 -10.55
C GLN A 78 -6.09 16.27 -9.20
N VAL A 79 -4.77 16.33 -9.23
CA VAL A 79 -3.98 16.53 -8.02
C VAL A 79 -4.16 17.98 -7.54
N ILE A 80 -4.94 18.17 -6.48
CA ILE A 80 -5.21 19.49 -5.90
C ILE A 80 -4.17 19.92 -4.86
N TRP A 81 -3.41 18.96 -4.33
CA TRP A 81 -2.34 19.20 -3.38
C TRP A 81 -1.35 18.03 -3.40
N SER A 82 -0.04 18.36 -3.35
CA SER A 82 1.03 17.38 -3.28
C SER A 82 2.24 17.96 -2.54
N LYS A 83 2.76 17.26 -1.51
CA LYS A 83 3.85 17.78 -0.68
C LYS A 83 4.62 16.68 0.04
N GLY A 84 5.93 16.95 0.29
CA GLY A 84 6.77 16.18 1.19
C GLY A 84 7.07 16.90 2.49
N TYR A 85 7.37 16.14 3.55
CA TYR A 85 7.71 16.61 4.89
C TYR A 85 8.80 15.76 5.51
N GLY A 86 9.63 16.38 6.36
CA GLY A 86 10.69 15.70 7.09
C GLY A 86 11.84 15.29 6.19
N TYR A 87 12.59 14.27 6.60
CA TYR A 87 13.83 13.87 5.95
C TYR A 87 13.74 12.43 5.46
N TYR A 88 13.84 12.21 4.13
CA TYR A 88 13.88 10.87 3.58
C TYR A 88 15.23 10.17 3.80
N ASP A 89 16.29 10.94 4.07
CA ASP A 89 17.58 10.48 4.57
C ASP A 89 17.98 11.32 5.79
N LEU A 90 17.83 10.74 6.99
CA LEU A 90 18.15 11.41 8.26
C LEU A 90 19.65 11.68 8.45
N ARG A 91 20.53 10.87 7.83
CA ARG A 91 21.98 11.01 7.99
C ARG A 91 22.53 12.17 7.19
N ASN A 92 22.02 12.31 5.97
CA ASN A 92 22.46 13.36 5.04
C ASN A 92 21.52 14.58 5.06
N LEU A 93 20.52 14.59 5.95
CA LEU A 93 19.52 15.66 6.10
C LEU A 93 18.83 16.02 4.77
N LYS A 94 18.51 15.00 3.96
CA LYS A 94 17.83 15.20 2.69
C LYS A 94 16.33 15.34 2.92
N GLU A 95 15.78 16.50 2.57
CA GLU A 95 14.36 16.82 2.77
C GLU A 95 13.46 16.10 1.76
N SER A 96 12.32 15.60 2.25
CA SER A 96 11.33 14.91 1.43
C SER A 96 10.49 15.90 0.62
N THR A 97 10.21 15.53 -0.62
CA THR A 97 9.31 16.23 -1.55
C THR A 97 8.27 15.28 -2.11
N SER A 98 7.30 15.77 -2.87
CA SER A 98 6.34 14.93 -3.60
C SER A 98 7.00 14.04 -4.67
N ASP A 99 8.25 14.36 -5.08
CA ASP A 99 9.02 13.61 -6.06
C ASP A 99 10.03 12.66 -5.40
N THR A 100 10.04 12.55 -4.08
CA THR A 100 10.86 11.57 -3.36
C THR A 100 10.34 10.15 -3.67
N LEU A 101 11.26 9.26 -3.99
CA LEU A 101 10.99 7.87 -4.34
C LEU A 101 10.83 7.01 -3.08
N TYR A 102 9.77 6.22 -3.02
CA TYR A 102 9.54 5.25 -1.94
C TYR A 102 9.24 3.88 -2.52
N VAL A 103 9.68 2.83 -1.83
CA VAL A 103 9.11 1.50 -2.04
C VAL A 103 7.68 1.51 -1.51
N ILE A 104 6.72 1.05 -2.32
CA ILE A 104 5.30 1.16 -1.98
C ILE A 104 4.70 -0.11 -1.40
N ALA A 105 5.54 -1.12 -1.17
CA ALA A 105 5.12 -2.40 -0.61
C ALA A 105 3.87 -2.96 -1.33
N SER A 106 2.89 -3.46 -0.61
CA SER A 106 1.75 -4.20 -1.19
C SER A 106 0.83 -3.37 -2.10
N ILE A 107 0.96 -2.06 -2.18
CA ILE A 107 0.30 -1.27 -3.24
C ILE A 107 0.72 -1.80 -4.63
N THR A 108 1.92 -2.35 -4.76
CA THR A 108 2.43 -3.01 -5.98
C THR A 108 1.44 -4.02 -6.57
N LYS A 109 0.67 -4.70 -5.72
CA LYS A 109 -0.31 -5.70 -6.16
C LYS A 109 -1.39 -5.14 -7.07
N THR A 110 -1.74 -3.87 -6.91
CA THR A 110 -2.73 -3.22 -7.79
C THR A 110 -2.19 -3.08 -9.22
N ILE A 111 -0.88 -2.85 -9.38
CA ILE A 111 -0.20 -2.82 -10.69
C ILE A 111 -0.20 -4.22 -11.33
N VAL A 112 0.13 -5.25 -10.55
CA VAL A 112 0.10 -6.65 -11.03
C VAL A 112 -1.32 -7.06 -11.43
N GLY A 113 -2.32 -6.67 -10.64
CA GLY A 113 -3.73 -6.88 -10.95
C GLY A 113 -4.14 -6.19 -12.25
N THR A 114 -3.71 -4.94 -12.46
CA THR A 114 -3.97 -4.21 -13.70
C THR A 114 -3.31 -4.92 -14.90
N ALA A 115 -2.06 -5.36 -14.78
CA ALA A 115 -1.36 -6.05 -15.87
C ALA A 115 -2.07 -7.32 -16.33
N ILE A 116 -2.49 -8.18 -15.41
CA ILE A 116 -3.19 -9.41 -15.77
C ILE A 116 -4.60 -9.13 -16.30
N MET A 117 -5.29 -8.12 -15.78
CA MET A 117 -6.63 -7.76 -16.25
C MET A 117 -6.62 -7.12 -17.63
N GLN A 118 -5.53 -6.47 -18.07
CA GLN A 118 -5.33 -6.06 -19.46
C GLN A 118 -5.28 -7.26 -20.42
N LEU A 119 -4.72 -8.40 -19.98
CA LEU A 119 -4.69 -9.64 -20.76
C LEU A 119 -6.04 -10.36 -20.73
N TRP A 120 -6.80 -10.22 -19.64
CA TRP A 120 -8.16 -10.70 -19.56
C TRP A 120 -9.10 -9.98 -20.55
N GLU A 121 -8.97 -8.65 -20.70
CA GLU A 121 -9.69 -7.86 -21.71
C GLU A 121 -9.39 -8.31 -23.15
N GLN A 122 -8.22 -8.89 -23.37
CA GLN A 122 -7.83 -9.49 -24.66
C GLN A 122 -8.36 -10.92 -24.84
N GLU A 123 -9.20 -11.41 -23.91
CA GLU A 123 -9.79 -12.75 -23.92
C GLU A 123 -8.75 -13.90 -23.94
N LEU A 124 -7.56 -13.67 -23.35
CA LEU A 124 -6.49 -14.68 -23.33
C LEU A 124 -6.71 -15.77 -22.29
N PHE A 125 -7.61 -15.57 -21.33
CA PHE A 125 -8.00 -16.53 -20.30
C PHE A 125 -9.33 -16.14 -19.67
N ASP A 126 -9.97 -17.08 -18.95
CA ASP A 126 -11.12 -16.82 -18.08
C ASP A 126 -10.66 -16.72 -16.62
N LEU A 127 -11.25 -15.79 -15.84
CA LEU A 127 -10.90 -15.60 -14.41
C LEU A 127 -11.14 -16.84 -13.57
N ASP A 128 -12.09 -17.68 -13.93
CA ASP A 128 -12.46 -18.90 -13.21
C ASP A 128 -11.81 -20.16 -13.80
N GLU A 129 -10.93 -19.99 -14.81
CA GLU A 129 -10.18 -21.08 -15.41
C GLU A 129 -9.00 -21.52 -14.52
N ASP A 130 -8.67 -22.80 -14.59
CA ASP A 130 -7.56 -23.40 -13.84
C ASP A 130 -6.21 -22.92 -14.40
N VAL A 131 -5.41 -22.26 -13.56
CA VAL A 131 -4.09 -21.75 -13.97
C VAL A 131 -3.10 -22.85 -14.40
N ASN A 132 -3.38 -24.12 -14.08
CA ASN A 132 -2.58 -25.24 -14.56
C ASN A 132 -2.66 -25.47 -16.08
N GLY A 133 -3.65 -24.89 -16.75
CA GLY A 133 -3.68 -24.85 -18.21
C GLY A 133 -2.56 -24.05 -18.84
N TYR A 134 -1.92 -23.18 -18.07
CA TYR A 134 -0.87 -22.23 -18.50
C TYR A 134 0.48 -22.51 -17.86
N LEU A 135 0.49 -22.93 -16.59
CA LEU A 135 1.73 -23.18 -15.85
C LEU A 135 2.46 -24.43 -16.33
N PRO A 136 3.80 -24.43 -16.39
CA PRO A 136 4.59 -25.58 -16.77
C PRO A 136 4.75 -26.63 -15.63
N PHE A 137 4.20 -26.36 -14.46
CA PHE A 137 4.17 -27.25 -13.31
C PHE A 137 2.76 -27.31 -12.72
N SER A 138 2.48 -28.31 -11.89
CA SER A 138 1.17 -28.48 -11.27
C SER A 138 1.06 -27.63 -9.99
N LEU A 139 0.22 -26.62 -10.02
CA LEU A 139 -0.13 -25.78 -8.86
C LEU A 139 -1.40 -26.37 -8.20
N ARG A 140 -1.25 -27.11 -7.11
CA ARG A 140 -2.35 -27.71 -6.36
C ARG A 140 -2.06 -27.68 -4.87
N ASN A 141 -3.09 -27.41 -4.07
CA ASN A 141 -3.00 -27.66 -2.63
C ASN A 141 -2.99 -29.17 -2.40
N PRO A 142 -1.91 -29.74 -1.82
CA PRO A 142 -1.82 -31.19 -1.60
C PRO A 142 -2.91 -31.78 -0.71
N ASN A 143 -3.56 -30.96 0.13
CA ASN A 143 -4.67 -31.37 0.99
C ASN A 143 -6.00 -31.43 0.21
N TYR A 144 -6.06 -30.78 -0.98
CA TYR A 144 -7.24 -30.71 -1.85
C TYR A 144 -6.82 -30.85 -3.32
N PRO A 145 -6.23 -32.01 -3.73
CA PRO A 145 -5.54 -32.16 -5.00
C PRO A 145 -6.46 -32.08 -6.23
N ASP A 146 -7.75 -32.38 -6.05
CA ASP A 146 -8.74 -32.34 -7.13
C ASP A 146 -9.35 -30.95 -7.37
N MET A 147 -9.04 -29.97 -6.51
CA MET A 147 -9.58 -28.63 -6.64
C MET A 147 -8.67 -27.73 -7.49
N PRO A 148 -9.25 -27.03 -8.51
CA PRO A 148 -8.48 -26.09 -9.31
C PRO A 148 -8.10 -24.86 -8.50
N ILE A 149 -7.03 -24.20 -8.91
CA ILE A 149 -6.66 -22.86 -8.51
C ILE A 149 -6.87 -21.95 -9.71
N THR A 150 -7.67 -20.90 -9.54
CA THR A 150 -8.06 -20.00 -10.62
C THR A 150 -7.36 -18.64 -10.50
N PHE A 151 -7.36 -17.86 -11.59
CA PHE A 151 -6.88 -16.48 -11.61
C PHE A 151 -7.61 -15.62 -10.56
N ARG A 152 -8.94 -15.74 -10.50
CA ARG A 152 -9.76 -15.05 -9.49
C ARG A 152 -9.30 -15.37 -8.06
N MET A 153 -9.06 -16.63 -7.75
CA MET A 153 -8.61 -17.06 -6.42
C MET A 153 -7.26 -16.47 -6.05
N LEU A 154 -6.33 -16.38 -6.99
CA LEU A 154 -5.03 -15.76 -6.75
C LEU A 154 -5.15 -14.25 -6.51
N LEU A 155 -5.93 -13.54 -7.36
CA LEU A 155 -6.16 -12.11 -7.28
C LEU A 155 -6.94 -11.68 -6.05
N SER A 156 -7.78 -12.54 -5.50
CA SER A 156 -8.63 -12.27 -4.33
C SER A 156 -8.13 -12.91 -3.04
N HIS A 157 -6.95 -13.55 -3.06
CA HIS A 157 -6.38 -14.26 -1.92
C HIS A 157 -7.22 -15.44 -1.38
N THR A 158 -7.99 -16.10 -2.24
CA THR A 158 -8.83 -17.25 -1.86
C THR A 158 -8.29 -18.59 -2.37
N SER A 159 -7.05 -18.63 -2.85
CA SER A 159 -6.41 -19.82 -3.45
C SER A 159 -5.95 -20.88 -2.45
N SER A 160 -6.23 -20.72 -1.15
CA SER A 160 -5.69 -21.54 -0.05
C SER A 160 -4.16 -21.51 0.12
N LEU A 161 -3.46 -20.65 -0.62
CA LEU A 161 -2.06 -20.33 -0.34
C LEU A 161 -1.98 -19.60 1.00
N ASN A 162 -0.99 -19.96 1.81
CA ASN A 162 -0.78 -19.40 3.11
C ASN A 162 0.49 -18.54 3.12
N THR A 163 0.38 -17.34 3.68
CA THR A 163 1.54 -16.51 3.99
C THR A 163 2.19 -17.03 5.26
N ASN A 164 3.16 -17.95 5.12
CA ASN A 164 3.99 -18.34 6.25
C ASN A 164 5.17 -17.39 6.35
N HIS A 165 5.23 -16.60 7.44
CA HIS A 165 6.32 -15.66 7.70
C HIS A 165 7.72 -16.31 7.62
N ARG A 166 7.89 -17.57 7.99
CA ARG A 166 9.17 -18.28 7.89
C ARG A 166 9.63 -18.46 6.45
N ASN A 167 8.73 -18.76 5.55
CA ASN A 167 9.03 -19.00 4.14
C ASN A 167 9.16 -17.69 3.35
N GLU A 168 8.34 -16.68 3.64
CA GLU A 168 8.45 -15.36 3.01
C GLU A 168 9.78 -14.66 3.30
N TYR A 169 10.39 -14.88 4.45
CA TYR A 169 11.68 -14.29 4.80
C TYR A 169 12.85 -14.78 3.93
N TYR A 170 12.83 -15.99 3.43
CA TYR A 170 13.81 -16.43 2.42
C TYR A 170 13.72 -15.66 1.11
N TRP A 171 12.55 -15.01 0.86
CA TRP A 171 12.26 -14.22 -0.32
C TRP A 171 12.67 -12.77 -0.20
N MET A 172 12.70 -12.23 1.02
CA MET A 172 12.88 -10.81 1.27
C MET A 172 14.31 -10.32 1.20
N ASN A 173 15.30 -11.19 1.44
CA ASN A 173 16.69 -10.80 1.52
C ASN A 173 17.42 -10.97 0.20
N PHE A 174 17.49 -9.91 -0.57
CA PHE A 174 18.20 -9.88 -1.84
C PHE A 174 19.21 -8.72 -1.89
N SER A 175 20.41 -8.96 -2.42
CA SER A 175 21.36 -7.93 -2.79
C SER A 175 21.32 -7.69 -4.31
N GLY A 176 21.15 -6.44 -4.71
CA GLY A 176 21.04 -6.06 -6.11
C GLY A 176 19.60 -6.02 -6.64
N ASP A 177 19.44 -5.49 -7.85
CA ASP A 177 18.14 -5.42 -8.51
C ASP A 177 17.61 -6.81 -8.87
N PRO A 178 16.28 -6.97 -8.98
CA PRO A 178 15.72 -8.22 -9.48
C PRO A 178 16.35 -8.58 -10.80
N PRO A 179 16.88 -9.80 -10.98
CA PRO A 179 17.33 -10.25 -12.30
C PRO A 179 16.15 -10.28 -13.26
N PHE A 180 16.34 -9.86 -14.49
CA PHE A 180 15.31 -9.84 -15.53
C PHE A 180 14.71 -11.22 -15.83
N SER A 181 15.38 -12.29 -15.46
CA SER A 181 14.90 -13.68 -15.51
C SER A 181 14.57 -14.20 -14.13
N PHE A 182 13.84 -13.43 -13.35
CA PHE A 182 13.68 -13.70 -11.92
C PHE A 182 12.79 -14.90 -11.61
N PHE A 183 11.92 -15.25 -12.54
CA PHE A 183 11.18 -16.49 -12.50
C PHE A 183 11.73 -17.48 -13.52
N PRO A 184 12.92 -18.06 -13.31
CA PRO A 184 13.10 -19.37 -13.87
C PRO A 184 12.00 -20.23 -13.21
N ILE A 185 11.19 -20.83 -14.04
CA ILE A 185 10.20 -21.86 -13.72
C ILE A 185 10.58 -22.71 -12.48
N PRO A 186 11.86 -23.15 -12.32
CA PRO A 186 12.27 -23.95 -11.18
C PRO A 186 11.97 -23.34 -9.82
N TYR A 187 11.93 -21.99 -9.69
CA TYR A 187 11.85 -21.39 -8.37
C TYR A 187 10.44 -21.44 -7.77
N LEU A 188 9.39 -21.05 -8.52
CA LEU A 188 8.00 -21.18 -8.05
C LEU A 188 7.62 -22.64 -7.87
N GLU A 189 8.05 -23.51 -8.79
CA GLU A 189 7.87 -24.95 -8.68
C GLU A 189 8.54 -25.52 -7.42
N GLU A 190 9.83 -25.21 -7.22
CA GLU A 190 10.60 -25.67 -6.04
C GLU A 190 10.02 -25.17 -4.70
N PHE A 191 9.22 -24.11 -4.73
CA PHE A 191 8.63 -23.55 -3.54
C PHE A 191 7.21 -24.04 -3.27
N LEU A 192 6.41 -24.24 -4.32
CA LEU A 192 4.99 -24.50 -4.23
C LEU A 192 4.63 -25.99 -4.34
N VAL A 193 5.51 -26.79 -4.98
CA VAL A 193 5.22 -28.21 -5.27
C VAL A 193 5.89 -29.10 -4.23
N PRO A 194 5.18 -30.09 -3.67
CA PRO A 194 5.77 -31.07 -2.73
C PRO A 194 7.03 -31.73 -3.30
N GLY A 195 8.08 -31.76 -2.49
CA GLY A 195 9.40 -32.27 -2.90
C GLY A 195 10.32 -31.22 -3.53
N GLY A 196 9.86 -30.03 -3.78
CA GLY A 196 10.69 -28.89 -4.19
C GLY A 196 11.68 -28.50 -3.09
N LYS A 197 12.82 -27.93 -3.49
CA LYS A 197 13.95 -27.60 -2.59
C LYS A 197 13.57 -26.63 -1.46
N TYR A 198 12.64 -25.73 -1.73
CA TYR A 198 12.19 -24.70 -0.79
C TYR A 198 10.77 -24.94 -0.31
N TYR A 199 10.16 -26.08 -0.70
CA TYR A 199 8.82 -26.44 -0.30
C TYR A 199 8.72 -26.64 1.20
N HIS A 200 7.65 -26.10 1.79
CA HIS A 200 7.24 -26.38 3.14
C HIS A 200 5.72 -26.60 3.15
N GLU A 201 5.25 -27.57 3.92
CA GLU A 201 3.81 -27.91 3.95
C GLU A 201 2.91 -26.74 4.33
N ASP A 202 3.42 -25.79 5.16
CA ASP A 202 2.69 -24.59 5.60
C ASP A 202 2.38 -23.61 4.45
N VAL A 203 2.96 -23.78 3.26
CA VAL A 203 2.65 -22.91 2.11
C VAL A 203 1.22 -23.09 1.64
N TRP A 204 0.60 -24.20 2.01
CA TRP A 204 -0.78 -24.54 1.73
C TRP A 204 -1.60 -24.66 3.01
N SER A 205 -2.83 -24.16 2.98
CA SER A 205 -3.78 -24.39 4.07
C SER A 205 -4.22 -25.85 4.13
N ASP A 206 -4.17 -26.42 5.33
CA ASP A 206 -4.76 -27.73 5.65
C ASP A 206 -6.20 -27.62 6.17
N ILE A 207 -6.67 -26.38 6.40
CA ILE A 207 -7.98 -26.08 6.97
C ILE A 207 -8.97 -25.59 5.90
N TYR A 208 -8.51 -24.67 5.03
CA TYR A 208 -9.35 -24.03 4.04
C TYR A 208 -9.00 -24.52 2.64
N LYS A 209 -9.99 -25.02 1.92
CA LYS A 209 -9.83 -25.40 0.52
C LYS A 209 -9.82 -24.18 -0.41
N PRO A 210 -9.31 -24.32 -1.65
CA PRO A 210 -9.39 -23.26 -2.65
C PRO A 210 -10.82 -22.74 -2.83
N GLY A 211 -10.98 -21.42 -2.80
CA GLY A 211 -12.26 -20.73 -2.95
C GLY A 211 -13.03 -20.45 -1.67
N ASP A 212 -12.75 -21.13 -0.54
CA ASP A 212 -13.61 -21.04 0.66
C ASP A 212 -13.27 -19.87 1.60
N HIS A 213 -12.02 -19.42 1.62
CA HIS A 213 -11.59 -18.43 2.61
C HIS A 213 -10.46 -17.55 2.09
N ALA A 214 -10.55 -16.27 2.41
CA ALA A 214 -9.49 -15.34 2.04
C ALA A 214 -8.32 -15.42 3.02
N MET A 215 -7.16 -15.79 2.49
CA MET A 215 -5.87 -15.83 3.17
C MET A 215 -4.88 -15.00 2.39
N TYR A 216 -4.50 -13.85 2.93
CA TYR A 216 -3.58 -12.94 2.25
C TYR A 216 -2.24 -13.62 1.97
N ALA A 217 -1.89 -13.79 0.70
CA ALA A 217 -0.68 -14.49 0.26
C ALA A 217 0.08 -13.70 -0.81
N ASN A 218 1.31 -13.28 -0.47
CA ASN A 218 2.17 -12.54 -1.40
C ASN A 218 2.50 -13.37 -2.64
N ILE A 219 2.82 -14.64 -2.44
CA ILE A 219 3.22 -15.57 -3.51
C ILE A 219 2.16 -15.74 -4.61
N GLY A 220 0.88 -15.50 -4.29
CA GLY A 220 -0.18 -15.48 -5.30
C GLY A 220 0.07 -14.44 -6.39
N PHE A 221 0.62 -13.28 -6.03
CA PHE A 221 0.96 -12.22 -6.98
C PHE A 221 2.26 -12.48 -7.75
N ASP A 222 3.17 -13.27 -7.19
CA ASP A 222 4.33 -13.76 -7.95
C ASP A 222 3.88 -14.75 -9.04
N ILE A 223 2.90 -15.61 -8.75
CA ILE A 223 2.28 -16.51 -9.73
C ILE A 223 1.58 -15.69 -10.82
N ILE A 224 0.77 -14.68 -10.46
CA ILE A 224 0.08 -13.82 -11.40
C ILE A 224 1.08 -13.10 -12.32
N SER A 225 2.17 -12.55 -11.78
CA SER A 225 3.18 -11.89 -12.64
C SER A 225 3.84 -12.84 -13.62
N TYR A 226 4.06 -14.09 -13.23
CA TYR A 226 4.55 -15.12 -14.14
C TYR A 226 3.51 -15.50 -15.21
N LEU A 227 2.23 -15.55 -14.84
CA LEU A 227 1.15 -15.75 -15.81
C LEU A 227 1.05 -14.58 -16.80
N VAL A 228 1.35 -13.33 -16.38
CA VAL A 228 1.49 -12.20 -17.31
C VAL A 228 2.60 -12.47 -18.33
N GLU A 229 3.78 -12.96 -17.91
CA GLU A 229 4.86 -13.31 -18.85
C GLU A 229 4.45 -14.43 -19.82
N ILE A 230 3.79 -15.48 -19.34
CA ILE A 230 3.36 -16.60 -20.18
C ILE A 230 2.33 -16.15 -21.22
N LEU A 231 1.34 -15.37 -20.80
CA LEU A 231 0.22 -14.98 -21.66
C LEU A 231 0.60 -13.89 -22.67
N SER A 232 1.43 -12.92 -22.25
CA SER A 232 1.86 -11.83 -23.12
C SER A 232 3.06 -12.19 -24.02
N GLY A 233 3.90 -13.13 -23.56
CA GLY A 233 5.20 -13.40 -24.17
C GLY A 233 6.24 -12.33 -23.87
N GLU A 234 5.95 -11.35 -23.02
CA GLU A 234 6.83 -10.29 -22.58
C GLU A 234 7.35 -10.53 -21.17
N ASN A 235 8.56 -10.03 -20.86
CA ASN A 235 9.02 -10.00 -19.46
C ASN A 235 8.11 -9.08 -18.64
N PHE A 236 7.76 -9.47 -17.40
CA PHE A 236 6.80 -8.74 -16.55
C PHE A 236 7.20 -7.28 -16.32
N LEU A 237 8.49 -6.99 -16.10
CA LEU A 237 8.96 -5.61 -15.89
C LEU A 237 8.75 -4.76 -17.15
N SER A 238 9.06 -5.32 -18.32
CA SER A 238 8.84 -4.67 -19.61
C SER A 238 7.36 -4.47 -19.88
N TYR A 239 6.53 -5.47 -19.58
CA TYR A 239 5.08 -5.36 -19.69
C TYR A 239 4.53 -4.19 -18.87
N CYS A 240 4.86 -4.11 -17.58
CA CYS A 240 4.44 -2.99 -16.74
C CYS A 240 4.94 -1.64 -17.28
N GLN A 241 6.20 -1.58 -17.76
CA GLN A 241 6.76 -0.35 -18.30
C GLN A 241 5.99 0.13 -19.53
N TYR A 242 5.77 -0.75 -20.52
CA TYR A 242 5.19 -0.33 -21.80
C TYR A 242 3.65 -0.22 -21.77
N HIS A 243 2.98 -1.03 -20.95
CA HIS A 243 1.51 -1.09 -20.94
C HIS A 243 0.86 -0.32 -19.79
N ILE A 244 1.63 0.08 -18.75
CA ILE A 244 1.10 0.81 -17.59
C ILE A 244 1.87 2.11 -17.34
N PHE A 245 3.20 2.04 -17.12
CA PHE A 245 3.95 3.20 -16.66
C PHE A 245 4.12 4.27 -17.73
N ASP A 246 4.54 3.89 -18.94
CA ASP A 246 4.73 4.85 -20.05
C ASP A 246 3.41 5.50 -20.49
N PRO A 247 2.30 4.73 -20.70
CA PRO A 247 0.99 5.32 -21.01
C PRO A 247 0.50 6.32 -19.97
N LEU A 248 0.75 6.03 -18.69
CA LEU A 248 0.38 6.91 -17.57
C LEU A 248 1.43 7.98 -17.25
N LYS A 249 2.55 8.04 -17.99
CA LYS A 249 3.66 8.99 -17.76
C LYS A 249 4.27 8.87 -16.36
N MET A 250 4.38 7.66 -15.83
CA MET A 250 4.98 7.34 -14.54
C MET A 250 6.49 7.13 -14.68
N TYR A 251 7.23 8.17 -15.07
CA TYR A 251 8.65 8.08 -15.46
C TYR A 251 9.61 7.85 -14.28
N ASN A 252 9.17 8.08 -13.04
CA ASN A 252 9.93 7.80 -11.81
C ASN A 252 9.40 6.54 -11.11
N THR A 253 8.94 5.56 -11.88
CA THR A 253 8.36 4.32 -11.34
C THR A 253 9.10 3.12 -11.92
N SER A 254 9.63 2.26 -11.04
CA SER A 254 10.35 1.06 -11.47
C SER A 254 10.49 0.03 -10.37
N PHE A 255 10.58 -1.23 -10.74
CA PHE A 255 11.03 -2.32 -9.87
C PHE A 255 12.56 -2.36 -9.72
N ASN A 256 13.28 -1.74 -10.65
CA ASN A 256 14.74 -1.68 -10.64
C ASN A 256 15.23 -0.36 -10.06
N LEU A 257 15.90 -0.41 -8.91
CA LEU A 257 16.51 0.78 -8.32
C LEU A 257 17.60 1.40 -9.18
N SER A 258 18.32 0.59 -9.97
CA SER A 258 19.38 1.08 -10.87
C SER A 258 18.85 1.95 -12.02
N SER A 259 17.57 1.84 -12.38
CA SER A 259 16.92 2.70 -13.37
C SER A 259 16.41 4.02 -12.81
N LEU A 260 16.43 4.19 -11.47
CA LEU A 260 15.95 5.35 -10.75
C LEU A 260 17.10 6.21 -10.20
N ASN A 261 16.82 7.46 -9.88
CA ASN A 261 17.76 8.29 -9.17
C ASN A 261 17.87 7.84 -7.70
N ILE A 262 18.86 6.98 -7.40
CA ILE A 262 19.09 6.41 -6.07
C ILE A 262 19.31 7.49 -5.00
N ASP A 263 19.83 8.66 -5.37
CA ASP A 263 20.01 9.79 -4.47
C ASP A 263 18.70 10.45 -4.01
N ASN A 264 17.58 10.11 -4.62
CA ASN A 264 16.25 10.57 -4.26
C ASN A 264 15.37 9.46 -3.65
N VAL A 265 15.96 8.32 -3.34
CA VAL A 265 15.24 7.18 -2.73
C VAL A 265 15.19 7.32 -1.22
N ALA A 266 13.99 7.23 -0.65
CA ALA A 266 13.78 7.27 0.78
C ALA A 266 14.36 6.04 1.47
N ILE A 267 15.15 6.29 2.51
CA ILE A 267 15.74 5.24 3.34
C ILE A 267 14.71 4.83 4.40
N PRO A 268 14.29 3.56 4.46
CA PRO A 268 13.42 3.05 5.49
C PRO A 268 14.09 3.04 6.88
N TYR A 269 13.35 3.49 7.90
CA TYR A 269 13.83 3.56 9.26
C TYR A 269 12.96 2.80 10.24
N HIS A 270 13.63 2.15 11.20
CA HIS A 270 12.98 1.57 12.37
C HIS A 270 13.22 2.47 13.60
N TYR A 271 12.14 2.82 14.31
CA TYR A 271 12.23 3.60 15.53
C TYR A 271 12.22 2.70 16.76
N PHE A 272 13.34 2.69 17.50
CA PHE A 272 13.52 1.90 18.72
C PHE A 272 14.20 2.70 19.82
N LEU A 273 13.67 2.64 21.03
CA LEU A 273 14.21 3.30 22.25
C LEU A 273 14.64 4.76 22.04
N GLY A 274 13.83 5.56 21.34
CA GLY A 274 14.08 7.00 21.16
C GLY A 274 14.96 7.35 19.96
N LYS A 275 15.42 6.37 19.17
CA LYS A 275 16.30 6.56 18.01
C LYS A 275 15.74 5.95 16.74
N TYR A 276 16.14 6.50 15.61
CA TYR A 276 15.91 5.92 14.28
C TYR A 276 17.15 5.15 13.84
N TYR A 277 16.93 3.94 13.35
CA TYR A 277 17.92 3.04 12.76
C TYR A 277 17.52 2.75 11.32
N GLN A 278 18.47 2.74 10.40
CA GLN A 278 18.21 2.21 9.05
C GLN A 278 17.87 0.72 9.16
N ILE A 279 17.03 0.21 8.26
CA ILE A 279 16.53 -1.18 8.36
C ILE A 279 17.63 -2.23 8.32
N ASN A 280 18.75 -1.98 7.63
CA ASN A 280 19.91 -2.87 7.59
C ASN A 280 20.74 -2.86 8.89
N GLU A 281 20.46 -1.96 9.83
CA GLU A 281 21.17 -1.84 11.12
C GLU A 281 20.44 -2.52 12.28
N VAL A 282 19.21 -3.00 12.07
CA VAL A 282 18.40 -3.58 13.14
C VAL A 282 18.46 -5.11 13.19
N SER A 283 19.52 -5.72 12.64
CA SER A 283 19.76 -7.17 12.71
C SER A 283 19.83 -7.71 14.14
N PHE A 284 20.19 -6.89 15.11
CA PHE A 284 20.17 -7.24 16.53
C PHE A 284 18.75 -7.47 17.09
N LEU A 285 17.69 -6.96 16.40
CA LEU A 285 16.29 -7.18 16.75
C LEU A 285 15.64 -8.28 15.89
N TYR A 286 16.03 -8.37 14.62
CA TYR A 286 15.31 -9.13 13.61
C TYR A 286 16.18 -10.16 12.88
N GLY A 287 17.48 -10.27 13.24
CA GLY A 287 18.40 -11.26 12.65
C GLY A 287 18.52 -11.06 11.12
N ASN A 288 18.44 -12.20 10.40
CA ASN A 288 18.56 -12.23 8.95
C ASN A 288 17.34 -11.67 8.18
N LEU A 289 16.33 -11.17 8.90
CA LEU A 289 15.15 -10.55 8.31
C LEU A 289 15.40 -9.12 7.81
N THR A 290 16.55 -8.55 8.17
CA THR A 290 16.95 -7.22 7.70
C THR A 290 17.65 -7.33 6.35
N PRO A 291 17.40 -6.37 5.41
CA PRO A 291 18.10 -6.35 4.15
C PRO A 291 19.60 -6.04 4.37
N PRO A 292 20.48 -6.46 3.47
CA PRO A 292 21.91 -6.15 3.56
C PRO A 292 22.23 -4.68 3.25
N GLU A 293 21.34 -4.00 2.52
CA GLU A 293 21.43 -2.59 2.12
C GLU A 293 20.33 -1.77 2.81
N PRO A 294 20.43 -0.43 2.89
CA PRO A 294 19.40 0.40 3.48
C PRO A 294 18.12 0.53 2.61
N TYR A 295 17.96 -0.32 1.63
CA TYR A 295 16.81 -0.36 0.73
C TYR A 295 16.21 -1.75 0.67
N TRP A 296 14.91 -1.84 0.46
CA TRP A 296 14.23 -3.11 0.20
C TRP A 296 14.43 -3.53 -1.25
N ARG A 297 15.02 -4.71 -1.44
CA ARG A 297 15.11 -5.39 -2.73
C ARG A 297 14.50 -6.77 -2.57
N LEU A 298 13.21 -6.85 -2.90
CA LEU A 298 12.43 -8.05 -2.64
C LEU A 298 12.59 -9.06 -3.78
N ARG A 299 12.76 -10.33 -3.46
CA ARG A 299 12.61 -11.40 -4.44
C ARG A 299 11.17 -11.47 -4.95
N CYS A 300 10.20 -11.44 -4.04
CA CYS A 300 8.79 -11.32 -4.36
C CYS A 300 8.43 -9.87 -4.76
N TYR A 301 9.23 -9.27 -5.66
CA TYR A 301 9.03 -7.89 -6.08
C TYR A 301 7.64 -7.61 -6.67
N PRO A 302 6.95 -8.55 -7.37
CA PRO A 302 5.59 -8.32 -7.83
C PRO A 302 4.60 -8.13 -6.68
N ALA A 303 4.88 -8.70 -5.52
CA ALA A 303 4.01 -8.55 -4.35
C ALA A 303 4.24 -7.24 -3.58
N GLY A 304 5.42 -6.57 -3.77
CA GLY A 304 5.71 -5.42 -2.91
C GLY A 304 6.97 -4.61 -3.22
N GLY A 305 7.64 -4.81 -4.35
CA GLY A 305 8.95 -4.24 -4.63
C GLY A 305 8.97 -3.01 -5.54
N LEU A 306 7.82 -2.43 -5.88
CA LEU A 306 7.78 -1.25 -6.76
C LEU A 306 8.23 0.01 -6.03
N TYR A 307 9.05 0.81 -6.69
CA TYR A 307 9.42 2.16 -6.27
C TYR A 307 8.73 3.20 -7.14
N THR A 308 8.21 4.25 -6.51
CA THR A 308 7.52 5.34 -7.21
C THR A 308 7.47 6.61 -6.37
N THR A 309 6.96 7.68 -6.92
CA THR A 309 6.63 8.95 -6.25
C THR A 309 5.12 9.06 -6.04
N VAL A 310 4.68 9.93 -5.11
CA VAL A 310 3.23 10.18 -4.97
C VAL A 310 2.65 10.85 -6.21
N ASN A 311 3.46 11.62 -6.94
CA ASN A 311 3.03 12.25 -8.19
C ASN A 311 2.81 11.20 -9.30
N ASP A 312 3.75 10.29 -9.52
CA ASP A 312 3.59 9.24 -10.54
C ASP A 312 2.41 8.31 -10.20
N LEU A 313 2.33 7.85 -8.93
CA LEU A 313 1.23 6.96 -8.53
C LEU A 313 -0.14 7.64 -8.59
N SER A 314 -0.18 8.99 -8.51
CA SER A 314 -1.43 9.72 -8.68
C SER A 314 -2.04 9.55 -10.07
N HIS A 315 -1.21 9.41 -11.11
CA HIS A 315 -1.67 9.16 -12.48
C HIS A 315 -2.40 7.80 -12.59
N PHE A 316 -1.84 6.78 -11.94
CA PHE A 316 -2.46 5.45 -11.85
C PHE A 316 -3.77 5.51 -11.07
N LEU A 317 -3.80 6.18 -9.92
CA LEU A 317 -5.01 6.29 -9.12
C LEU A 317 -6.10 7.09 -9.86
N ILE A 318 -5.74 8.18 -10.54
CA ILE A 318 -6.68 8.96 -11.38
C ILE A 318 -7.27 8.08 -12.49
N ALA A 319 -6.47 7.25 -13.16
CA ALA A 319 -6.99 6.33 -14.16
C ALA A 319 -8.05 5.39 -13.56
N HIS A 320 -7.80 4.83 -12.37
CA HIS A 320 -8.75 3.97 -11.66
C HIS A 320 -9.98 4.71 -11.12
N MET A 321 -9.89 6.01 -10.85
CA MET A 321 -11.02 6.86 -10.45
C MET A 321 -11.86 7.30 -11.64
N ASN A 322 -11.27 7.36 -12.84
CA ASN A 322 -11.85 7.92 -14.06
C ASN A 322 -12.00 6.85 -15.15
N ASP A 323 -12.78 5.80 -14.87
CA ASP A 323 -13.18 4.76 -15.81
C ASP A 323 -12.02 4.19 -16.68
N GLY A 324 -10.81 4.10 -16.11
CA GLY A 324 -9.59 3.59 -16.75
C GLY A 324 -8.77 4.63 -17.51
N ILE A 325 -9.15 5.89 -17.49
CA ILE A 325 -8.60 6.92 -18.36
C ILE A 325 -7.75 7.94 -17.59
N TYR A 326 -6.53 8.16 -18.05
CA TYR A 326 -5.67 9.27 -17.65
C TYR A 326 -5.24 10.10 -18.87
N GLN A 327 -5.54 11.39 -18.91
CA GLN A 327 -5.16 12.32 -20.00
C GLN A 327 -5.43 11.76 -21.43
N ASN A 328 -6.60 11.20 -21.68
CA ASN A 328 -7.03 10.57 -22.93
C ASN A 328 -6.34 9.23 -23.27
N THR A 329 -5.61 8.64 -22.34
CA THR A 329 -5.04 7.29 -22.48
C THR A 329 -5.81 6.34 -21.59
N SER A 330 -6.40 5.29 -22.16
CA SER A 330 -7.06 4.21 -21.41
C SER A 330 -6.04 3.10 -21.11
N ILE A 331 -6.07 2.59 -19.88
CA ILE A 331 -5.29 1.41 -19.47
C ILE A 331 -6.17 0.18 -19.21
N LEU A 332 -7.44 0.38 -18.94
CA LEU A 332 -8.46 -0.66 -18.72
C LEU A 332 -9.83 -0.10 -19.13
N GLU A 333 -10.76 -0.99 -19.45
CA GLU A 333 -12.16 -0.64 -19.63
C GLU A 333 -12.86 -0.45 -18.28
N LYS A 334 -13.93 0.36 -18.28
CA LYS A 334 -14.73 0.63 -17.08
C LYS A 334 -15.27 -0.65 -16.43
N GLU A 335 -15.79 -1.55 -17.23
CA GLU A 335 -16.39 -2.81 -16.78
C GLU A 335 -15.35 -3.69 -16.06
N THR A 336 -14.11 -3.66 -16.53
CA THR A 336 -12.97 -4.36 -15.89
C THR A 336 -12.64 -3.74 -14.55
N LEU A 337 -12.60 -2.43 -14.45
CA LEU A 337 -12.40 -1.73 -13.20
C LEU A 337 -13.51 -2.01 -12.19
N ASP A 338 -14.76 -1.95 -12.61
CA ASP A 338 -15.92 -2.26 -11.77
C ASP A 338 -15.80 -3.70 -11.21
N LEU A 339 -15.36 -4.66 -12.04
CA LEU A 339 -15.11 -6.03 -11.62
C LEU A 339 -13.94 -6.12 -10.63
N MET A 340 -12.83 -5.42 -10.88
CA MET A 340 -11.67 -5.40 -9.97
C MET A 340 -12.02 -4.82 -8.60
N HIS A 341 -12.85 -3.80 -8.55
CA HIS A 341 -13.25 -3.13 -7.32
C HIS A 341 -14.43 -3.82 -6.62
N THR A 342 -15.10 -4.78 -7.26
CA THR A 342 -16.16 -5.57 -6.64
C THR A 342 -15.57 -6.60 -5.67
N ILE A 343 -16.06 -6.59 -4.42
CA ILE A 343 -15.65 -7.57 -3.41
C ILE A 343 -16.03 -8.97 -3.89
N GLN A 344 -15.05 -9.86 -3.89
CA GLN A 344 -15.25 -11.22 -4.34
C GLN A 344 -16.06 -12.03 -3.31
N PRO A 345 -16.88 -13.01 -3.74
CA PRO A 345 -17.67 -13.85 -2.84
C PRO A 345 -16.81 -14.52 -1.75
N ASP A 346 -17.39 -14.72 -0.58
CA ASP A 346 -16.78 -15.37 0.59
C ASP A 346 -15.45 -14.72 1.08
N ASN A 347 -15.20 -13.46 0.67
CA ASN A 347 -14.00 -12.73 1.02
C ASN A 347 -14.16 -11.92 2.31
N ALA A 348 -13.89 -12.54 3.45
CA ALA A 348 -14.00 -11.93 4.78
C ALA A 348 -13.05 -10.73 5.01
N ILE A 349 -12.05 -10.55 4.14
CA ILE A 349 -11.11 -9.42 4.22
C ILE A 349 -11.50 -8.24 3.32
N HIS A 350 -12.71 -8.26 2.76
CA HIS A 350 -13.21 -7.21 1.86
C HIS A 350 -12.25 -6.93 0.69
N TYR A 351 -11.91 -7.98 -0.06
CA TYR A 351 -10.95 -7.90 -1.16
C TYR A 351 -11.62 -8.19 -2.50
N GLY A 352 -11.38 -7.31 -3.48
CA GLY A 352 -11.73 -7.49 -4.87
C GLY A 352 -10.62 -8.23 -5.64
N LEU A 353 -10.35 -7.85 -6.88
CA LEU A 353 -9.23 -8.37 -7.65
C LEU A 353 -8.04 -7.41 -7.50
N ALA A 354 -7.13 -7.69 -6.56
CA ALA A 354 -5.97 -6.87 -6.16
C ALA A 354 -6.32 -5.53 -5.46
N TRP A 355 -7.58 -5.26 -5.15
CA TRP A 355 -8.05 -4.04 -4.49
C TRP A 355 -8.80 -4.37 -3.19
N MET A 356 -8.66 -3.50 -2.21
CA MET A 356 -9.33 -3.63 -0.91
C MET A 356 -10.45 -2.61 -0.78
N GLU A 357 -11.57 -3.03 -0.20
CA GLU A 357 -12.57 -2.11 0.33
C GLU A 357 -12.28 -1.84 1.80
N ILE A 358 -12.14 -0.57 2.15
CA ILE A 358 -11.86 -0.13 3.52
C ILE A 358 -13.04 0.71 4.02
N PRO A 359 -13.81 0.22 4.99
CA PRO A 359 -14.93 0.97 5.53
C PRO A 359 -14.43 2.22 6.27
N ILE A 360 -14.85 3.40 5.82
CA ILE A 360 -14.52 4.68 6.44
C ILE A 360 -15.54 5.02 7.54
N ASP A 361 -16.83 4.86 7.22
CA ASP A 361 -17.93 4.97 8.20
C ASP A 361 -19.11 4.08 7.77
N SER A 362 -20.26 4.24 8.40
CA SER A 362 -21.46 3.41 8.13
C SER A 362 -22.03 3.60 6.71
N LYS A 363 -21.59 4.57 5.93
CA LYS A 363 -22.12 4.93 4.61
C LYS A 363 -21.05 5.04 3.53
N ASN A 364 -19.80 5.24 3.93
CA ASN A 364 -18.69 5.50 3.02
C ASN A 364 -17.62 4.43 3.19
N TYR A 365 -17.08 4.00 2.07
CA TYR A 365 -15.89 3.16 1.99
C TYR A 365 -14.87 3.81 1.06
N ALA A 366 -13.64 3.40 1.19
CA ALA A 366 -12.58 3.72 0.25
C ALA A 366 -12.10 2.42 -0.42
N MET A 367 -11.79 2.50 -1.71
CA MET A 367 -11.11 1.46 -2.47
C MET A 367 -9.63 1.78 -2.57
N GLY A 368 -8.78 0.77 -2.53
CA GLY A 368 -7.34 0.96 -2.68
C GLY A 368 -6.51 -0.16 -2.09
N HIS A 369 -5.31 0.17 -1.65
CA HIS A 369 -4.42 -0.77 -0.99
C HIS A 369 -3.48 -0.07 -0.01
N GLY A 370 -3.16 -0.73 1.09
CA GLY A 370 -2.08 -0.32 1.99
C GLY A 370 -0.81 -1.12 1.72
N GLY A 371 0.34 -0.54 2.05
CA GLY A 371 1.64 -1.19 1.94
C GLY A 371 2.42 -1.13 3.25
N ASP A 372 2.94 -2.26 3.69
CA ASP A 372 3.68 -2.41 4.94
C ASP A 372 4.93 -3.25 4.72
N LEU A 373 6.07 -2.67 5.07
CA LEU A 373 7.35 -3.34 5.26
C LEU A 373 8.02 -2.74 6.49
N MET A 374 9.04 -3.37 7.01
CA MET A 374 9.83 -2.76 8.09
C MET A 374 10.38 -1.41 7.63
N GLY A 375 10.02 -0.35 8.35
CA GLY A 375 10.43 1.00 7.99
C GLY A 375 9.65 1.64 6.84
N VAL A 376 8.54 1.06 6.42
CA VAL A 376 7.69 1.55 5.32
C VAL A 376 6.22 1.47 5.72
N ASP A 377 5.49 2.54 5.48
CA ASP A 377 4.02 2.60 5.62
C ASP A 377 3.48 3.44 4.45
N THR A 378 2.64 2.82 3.63
CA THR A 378 2.12 3.46 2.41
C THR A 378 0.65 3.17 2.22
N TRP A 379 -0.07 4.14 1.65
CA TRP A 379 -1.48 4.00 1.33
C TRP A 379 -1.82 4.71 0.03
N MET A 380 -2.64 4.05 -0.78
CA MET A 380 -3.29 4.57 -1.97
C MET A 380 -4.77 4.23 -1.85
N LEU A 381 -5.61 5.24 -1.69
CA LEU A 381 -7.04 5.09 -1.45
C LEU A 381 -7.85 6.10 -2.24
N TYR A 382 -9.01 5.73 -2.74
CA TYR A 382 -10.00 6.69 -3.21
C TYR A 382 -11.39 6.35 -2.66
N MET A 383 -12.22 7.38 -2.52
CA MET A 383 -13.58 7.27 -2.04
C MET A 383 -14.55 7.53 -3.21
N PRO A 384 -15.14 6.46 -3.83
CA PRO A 384 -15.96 6.61 -5.02
C PRO A 384 -17.15 7.56 -4.83
N SER A 385 -17.77 7.55 -3.62
CA SER A 385 -18.93 8.40 -3.30
C SER A 385 -18.63 9.90 -3.21
N LYS A 386 -17.34 10.31 -3.26
CA LYS A 386 -16.89 11.70 -3.03
C LYS A 386 -15.90 12.18 -4.09
N ASP A 387 -15.47 11.29 -4.95
CA ASP A 387 -14.44 11.58 -5.96
C ASP A 387 -13.14 12.13 -5.36
N ILE A 388 -12.76 11.60 -4.18
CA ILE A 388 -11.56 12.01 -3.46
C ILE A 388 -10.57 10.84 -3.45
N GLY A 389 -9.38 11.06 -4.02
CA GLY A 389 -8.23 10.17 -3.91
C GLY A 389 -7.17 10.73 -2.95
N ILE A 390 -6.49 9.85 -2.25
CA ILE A 390 -5.33 10.18 -1.43
C ILE A 390 -4.23 9.13 -1.61
N ILE A 391 -3.01 9.60 -1.65
CA ILE A 391 -1.82 8.76 -1.59
C ILE A 391 -0.92 9.32 -0.52
N TYR A 392 -0.31 8.45 0.30
CA TYR A 392 0.85 8.83 1.08
C TYR A 392 1.88 7.72 1.18
N PHE A 393 3.14 8.13 1.35
CA PHE A 393 4.28 7.28 1.63
C PHE A 393 5.05 7.81 2.83
N ALA A 394 5.48 6.91 3.71
CA ALA A 394 6.32 7.21 4.85
C ALA A 394 7.47 6.21 4.96
N ASN A 395 8.66 6.69 5.33
CA ASN A 395 9.84 5.87 5.56
C ASN A 395 10.00 5.46 7.03
N GLY A 396 8.91 5.20 7.70
CA GLY A 396 8.79 4.66 9.04
C GLY A 396 7.58 3.76 9.12
N ASN A 397 7.54 2.85 10.09
CA ASN A 397 6.41 1.98 10.27
C ASN A 397 5.84 2.10 11.69
N PRO A 398 4.54 2.43 11.85
CA PRO A 398 3.94 2.65 13.16
C PRO A 398 3.67 1.36 13.92
N TYR A 399 3.67 0.21 13.25
CA TYR A 399 3.26 -1.07 13.84
C TYR A 399 4.39 -1.81 14.57
N TYR A 400 5.65 -1.47 14.29
CA TYR A 400 6.82 -2.07 14.93
C TYR A 400 7.30 -1.24 16.13
N GLY A 401 7.67 -1.88 17.25
CA GLY A 401 8.27 -1.26 18.44
C GLY A 401 7.37 -1.23 19.67
N LEU A 402 7.74 -0.41 20.67
CA LEU A 402 7.18 -0.48 22.04
C LEU A 402 5.74 0.04 22.19
N ILE A 403 5.23 0.89 21.29
CA ILE A 403 3.91 1.53 21.42
C ILE A 403 3.19 1.55 20.06
N PRO A 404 2.96 0.39 19.41
CA PRO A 404 2.40 0.36 18.06
C PRO A 404 1.00 0.98 17.99
N LYS A 405 0.15 0.76 19.01
CA LYS A 405 -1.22 1.31 19.05
C LYS A 405 -1.27 2.84 19.01
N VAL A 406 -0.36 3.54 19.69
CA VAL A 406 -0.33 5.02 19.67
C VAL A 406 0.16 5.54 18.33
N ARG A 407 1.16 4.88 17.73
CA ARG A 407 1.70 5.28 16.43
C ARG A 407 0.68 5.06 15.31
N SER A 408 -0.03 3.94 15.34
CA SER A 408 -1.10 3.67 14.37
C SER A 408 -2.25 4.68 14.44
N ILE A 409 -2.54 5.25 15.62
CA ILE A 409 -3.47 6.37 15.74
C ILE A 409 -2.95 7.59 14.98
N GLY A 410 -1.67 7.93 15.11
CA GLY A 410 -1.06 9.05 14.37
C GLY A 410 -1.21 8.89 12.85
N MET A 411 -0.91 7.71 12.33
CA MET A 411 -1.07 7.37 10.92
C MET A 411 -2.54 7.50 10.46
N LYS A 412 -3.47 6.91 11.19
CA LYS A 412 -4.90 6.95 10.86
C LYS A 412 -5.47 8.36 10.88
N LEU A 413 -4.99 9.22 11.79
CA LEU A 413 -5.35 10.62 11.82
C LEU A 413 -4.73 11.42 10.65
N LEU A 414 -3.55 11.01 10.14
CA LEU A 414 -3.00 11.56 8.90
C LEU A 414 -3.90 11.24 7.72
N LEU A 415 -4.27 9.96 7.51
CA LEU A 415 -5.22 9.54 6.48
C LEU A 415 -6.53 10.35 6.54
N TYR A 416 -7.12 10.41 7.73
CA TYR A 416 -8.34 11.20 7.94
C TYR A 416 -8.16 12.67 7.56
N SER A 417 -7.00 13.23 7.90
CA SER A 417 -6.70 14.64 7.61
C SER A 417 -6.58 14.92 6.12
N LEU A 418 -6.00 13.98 5.35
CA LEU A 418 -5.91 14.06 3.90
C LEU A 418 -7.31 14.02 3.27
N PHE A 419 -8.15 13.05 3.64
CA PHE A 419 -9.53 12.99 3.13
C PHE A 419 -10.35 14.26 3.48
N LYS A 420 -10.17 14.78 4.69
CA LYS A 420 -10.84 16.01 5.10
C LYS A 420 -10.38 17.22 4.29
N GLU A 421 -9.10 17.33 4.00
CA GLU A 421 -8.55 18.41 3.17
C GLU A 421 -9.02 18.28 1.71
N GLY A 422 -9.19 17.04 1.21
CA GLY A 422 -9.76 16.75 -0.09
C GLY A 422 -11.26 17.05 -0.23
N GLY A 423 -11.96 17.42 0.85
CA GLY A 423 -13.36 17.84 0.79
C GLY A 423 -14.34 16.98 1.61
N LEU A 424 -13.85 15.97 2.34
CA LEU A 424 -14.71 15.17 3.22
C LEU A 424 -15.23 16.03 4.38
N THR A 425 -16.53 16.33 4.41
CA THR A 425 -17.12 17.30 5.36
C THR A 425 -17.39 16.71 6.74
N THR A 426 -17.81 15.46 6.83
CA THR A 426 -18.12 14.78 8.11
C THR A 426 -17.89 13.29 8.02
N ILE A 427 -17.27 12.70 9.06
CA ILE A 427 -17.30 11.27 9.32
C ILE A 427 -18.15 11.05 10.58
N SER A 428 -19.22 10.27 10.45
CA SER A 428 -20.16 10.01 11.54
C SER A 428 -19.61 9.02 12.60
N ASN A 429 -18.65 8.17 12.20
CA ASN A 429 -17.95 7.23 13.08
C ASN A 429 -16.57 6.92 12.51
N LEU A 430 -15.54 6.96 13.35
CA LEU A 430 -14.15 6.63 12.96
C LEU A 430 -13.91 5.09 12.93
N ASN A 431 -14.83 4.32 12.34
CA ASN A 431 -14.70 2.86 12.26
C ASN A 431 -13.42 2.42 11.51
N PHE A 432 -13.02 3.19 10.52
CA PHE A 432 -11.74 3.04 9.82
C PHE A 432 -10.53 3.03 10.79
N MET A 433 -10.62 3.71 11.94
CA MET A 433 -9.56 3.67 12.97
C MET A 433 -9.34 2.26 13.56
N PHE A 434 -10.28 1.35 13.38
CA PHE A 434 -10.21 -0.01 13.92
C PHE A 434 -9.95 -1.06 12.84
N TYR A 435 -9.89 -0.67 11.54
CA TYR A 435 -9.59 -1.61 10.47
C TYR A 435 -8.11 -2.03 10.56
N PRO A 436 -7.80 -3.34 10.60
CA PRO A 436 -6.42 -3.80 10.64
C PRO A 436 -5.72 -3.47 9.32
N HIS A 437 -4.43 -3.11 9.40
CA HIS A 437 -3.58 -3.01 8.22
C HIS A 437 -3.53 -4.37 7.50
N PRO A 438 -3.41 -4.43 6.16
CA PRO A 438 -3.39 -5.69 5.40
C PRO A 438 -2.43 -6.75 5.94
N SER A 439 -1.26 -6.36 6.45
CA SER A 439 -0.30 -7.28 7.07
C SER A 439 -0.81 -7.98 8.34
N PHE A 440 -1.91 -7.50 8.95
CA PHE A 440 -2.53 -8.11 10.13
C PHE A 440 -3.78 -8.92 9.81
N LEU A 441 -4.23 -8.96 8.56
CA LEU A 441 -5.41 -9.73 8.13
C LEU A 441 -5.20 -11.26 8.23
N ASN A 442 -3.97 -11.71 8.42
CA ASN A 442 -3.60 -13.12 8.56
C ASN A 442 -3.71 -13.65 10.00
N PHE A 443 -4.17 -12.87 10.97
CA PHE A 443 -4.41 -13.35 12.32
C PHE A 443 -5.77 -14.02 12.42
N ASP A 444 -5.89 -15.27 11.94
CA ASP A 444 -6.88 -16.19 12.47
C ASP A 444 -6.41 -16.64 13.88
N PRO A 445 -7.12 -16.27 14.96
CA PRO A 445 -6.74 -16.68 16.31
C PRO A 445 -6.71 -18.20 16.49
N ASN A 446 -7.44 -18.96 15.67
CA ASN A 446 -7.46 -20.42 15.71
C ASN A 446 -6.23 -21.02 15.02
N TYR A 447 -5.69 -20.34 14.02
CA TYR A 447 -4.47 -20.75 13.31
C TYR A 447 -3.22 -20.50 14.16
N SER A 448 -3.15 -19.36 14.84
CA SER A 448 -2.02 -19.03 15.73
C SER A 448 -1.91 -19.96 16.94
N ALA A 449 -3.03 -20.51 17.42
CA ALA A 449 -3.04 -21.45 18.56
C ALA A 449 -2.44 -22.83 18.22
N LYS A 450 -2.50 -23.25 16.95
CA LYS A 450 -1.97 -24.54 16.50
C LYS A 450 -0.43 -24.54 16.32
N TYR A 451 0.15 -23.36 16.12
CA TYR A 451 1.58 -23.17 15.81
C TYR A 451 2.30 -22.24 16.81
N HIS A 452 1.89 -22.24 18.09
CA HIS A 452 2.61 -21.53 19.13
C HIS A 452 4.07 -21.99 19.17
N ILE A 453 4.93 -21.13 18.76
CA ILE A 453 6.37 -21.26 18.76
C ILE A 453 6.84 -21.23 20.21
N ALA A 454 7.38 -22.34 20.65
CA ALA A 454 8.22 -22.38 21.83
C ALA A 454 9.57 -21.68 21.49
N GLY A 455 9.92 -20.63 22.28
CA GLY A 455 11.25 -20.04 22.39
C GLY A 455 11.49 -18.86 21.50
#